data_7cb10586bf48d325834abcbefba5b16e
#
_entry.id   7cb10586bf48d325834abcbefba5b16e
#
_cell.length_a   1.000
_cell.length_b   1.000
_cell.length_c   1.000
_cell.angle_alpha   90.00
_cell.angle_beta   90.00
_cell.angle_gamma   90.00
#
_symmetry.space_group_name_H-M   'P 1'
#
loop_
_entity.id
_entity.type
_entity.pdbx_description
1 polymer ?
#
loop_
_entity_poly.entity_id
_entity_poly.type
_entity_poly.pdbx_seq_one_letter_code
_entity_poly.pdbx_strand_id
1 'polypeptide(L)'
;MMNHGFLQILFTVLLVMDPIGIIPAFLGLTASYDGKTRDRIILKALLFAALVLGVFLVFGKCILDFFGIRPGAFYISGGGLFFMIAFEMIYSKPKTNRVPLTGDEETQSSFVALFPLAVPMIAGPGLLAVIMTYTSSGGSWALTVLTLAPALLIGLLCMFTVLRASALILRVLGLMGILVMEKIMGLILAGFAVQLIYNGFLSLGILRS
;
A
#
# COMPACT_ATOMS: atom_id res chain seq x y z
N MET A 1 -23.60 10.24 1.67
CA MET A 1 -23.01 9.31 0.70
C MET A 1 -21.85 10.05 0.03
N MET A 2 -20.61 9.75 0.40
CA MET A 2 -19.45 10.33 -0.29
C MET A 2 -19.32 9.61 -1.64
N ASN A 3 -19.69 10.31 -2.70
CA ASN A 3 -19.49 9.81 -4.06
C ASN A 3 -18.01 9.98 -4.41
N HIS A 4 -17.20 9.01 -3.98
CA HIS A 4 -15.76 9.02 -4.29
C HIS A 4 -15.60 8.77 -5.79
N GLY A 5 -15.20 9.82 -6.53
CA GLY A 5 -14.86 9.64 -7.93
C GLY A 5 -13.71 8.63 -8.08
N PHE A 6 -13.72 7.85 -9.16
CA PHE A 6 -12.66 6.87 -9.46
C PHE A 6 -11.24 7.44 -9.29
N LEU A 7 -11.01 8.69 -9.70
CA LEU A 7 -9.73 9.36 -9.55
C LEU A 7 -9.31 9.50 -8.08
N GLN A 8 -10.23 9.81 -7.17
CA GLN A 8 -9.92 9.91 -5.74
C GLN A 8 -9.49 8.56 -5.17
N ILE A 9 -10.19 7.48 -5.54
CA ILE A 9 -9.84 6.11 -5.14
C ILE A 9 -8.46 5.75 -5.68
N LEU A 10 -8.20 6.01 -6.96
CA LEU A 10 -6.92 5.73 -7.60
C LEU A 10 -5.77 6.50 -6.92
N PHE A 11 -5.96 7.79 -6.66
CA PHE A 11 -4.96 8.60 -5.95
C PHE A 11 -4.69 8.07 -4.55
N THR A 12 -5.73 7.67 -3.81
CA THR A 12 -5.58 7.07 -2.46
C THR A 12 -4.77 5.77 -2.53
N VAL A 13 -5.09 4.90 -3.50
CA VAL A 13 -4.36 3.65 -3.71
C VAL A 13 -2.89 3.92 -4.02
N LEU A 14 -2.60 4.81 -4.97
CA LEU A 14 -1.23 5.16 -5.35
C LEU A 14 -0.45 5.82 -4.21
N LEU A 15 -1.10 6.71 -3.44
CA LEU A 15 -0.50 7.38 -2.30
C LEU A 15 -0.08 6.39 -1.21
N VAL A 16 -0.96 5.44 -0.87
CA VAL A 16 -0.72 4.45 0.18
C VAL A 16 0.24 3.36 -0.29
N MET A 17 0.21 3.00 -1.56
CA MET A 17 1.13 2.04 -2.16
C MET A 17 2.57 2.58 -2.26
N ASP A 18 2.69 3.90 -2.37
CA ASP A 18 3.96 4.64 -2.47
C ASP A 18 5.03 3.98 -3.37
N PRO A 19 4.80 3.88 -4.68
CA PRO A 19 5.71 3.18 -5.57
C PRO A 19 7.13 3.77 -5.61
N ILE A 20 7.28 5.05 -5.28
CA ILE A 20 8.58 5.75 -5.32
C ILE A 20 9.35 5.52 -4.02
N GLY A 21 8.70 5.60 -2.87
CA GLY A 21 9.34 5.41 -1.56
C GLY A 21 9.85 3.99 -1.34
N ILE A 22 9.27 2.99 -2.02
CA ILE A 22 9.74 1.60 -1.93
C ILE A 22 11.07 1.35 -2.66
N ILE A 23 11.50 2.23 -3.60
CA ILE A 23 12.68 2.02 -4.46
C ILE A 23 13.97 1.75 -3.67
N PRO A 24 14.35 2.55 -2.65
CA PRO A 24 15.59 2.30 -1.92
C PRO A 24 15.61 0.94 -1.23
N ALA A 25 14.49 0.56 -0.60
CA ALA A 25 14.34 -0.73 0.06
C ALA A 25 14.41 -1.89 -0.94
N PHE A 26 13.70 -1.79 -2.07
CA PHE A 26 13.73 -2.78 -3.14
C PHE A 26 15.14 -2.99 -3.71
N LEU A 27 15.85 -1.90 -4.02
CA LEU A 27 17.22 -1.98 -4.52
C LEU A 27 18.18 -2.57 -3.49
N GLY A 28 18.00 -2.26 -2.21
CA GLY A 28 18.76 -2.86 -1.12
C GLY A 28 18.52 -4.38 -0.99
N LEU A 29 17.26 -4.81 -1.06
CA LEU A 29 16.87 -6.23 -0.98
C LEU A 29 17.34 -7.05 -2.19
N THR A 30 17.44 -6.40 -3.35
CA THR A 30 17.76 -7.09 -4.61
C THR A 30 19.17 -6.82 -5.12
N ALA A 31 20.04 -6.23 -4.31
CA ALA A 31 21.39 -5.82 -4.73
C ALA A 31 22.28 -6.99 -5.18
N SER A 32 22.09 -8.19 -4.61
CA SER A 32 22.87 -9.40 -4.92
C SER A 32 22.35 -10.19 -6.13
N TYR A 33 21.17 -9.85 -6.65
CA TYR A 33 20.54 -10.59 -7.75
C TYR A 33 20.79 -9.95 -9.11
N ASP A 34 20.89 -10.80 -10.13
CA ASP A 34 20.97 -10.38 -11.53
C ASP A 34 19.64 -9.79 -12.04
N GLY A 35 19.66 -9.15 -13.21
CA GLY A 35 18.46 -8.49 -13.76
C GLY A 35 17.29 -9.44 -13.99
N LYS A 36 17.56 -10.69 -14.43
CA LYS A 36 16.49 -11.68 -14.69
C LYS A 36 15.83 -12.16 -13.40
N THR A 37 16.64 -12.45 -12.38
CA THR A 37 16.15 -12.84 -11.06
C THR A 37 15.38 -11.69 -10.40
N ARG A 38 15.85 -10.45 -10.57
CA ARG A 38 15.15 -9.25 -10.08
C ARG A 38 13.77 -9.09 -10.72
N ASP A 39 13.64 -9.27 -12.06
CA ASP A 39 12.35 -9.24 -12.76
C ASP A 39 11.39 -10.34 -12.24
N ARG A 40 11.91 -11.54 -11.93
CA ARG A 40 11.12 -12.63 -11.31
C ARG A 40 10.66 -12.27 -9.90
N ILE A 41 11.51 -11.64 -9.09
CA ILE A 41 11.16 -11.16 -7.75
C ILE A 41 10.01 -10.17 -7.83
N ILE A 42 10.10 -9.17 -8.73
CA ILE A 42 9.02 -8.19 -8.94
C ILE A 42 7.72 -8.89 -9.29
N LEU A 43 7.74 -9.78 -10.28
CA LEU A 43 6.53 -10.47 -10.74
C LEU A 43 5.89 -11.33 -9.64
N LYS A 44 6.70 -12.14 -8.93
CA LYS A 44 6.22 -12.97 -7.81
C LYS A 44 5.63 -12.11 -6.69
N ALA A 45 6.30 -11.02 -6.33
CA ALA A 45 5.82 -10.10 -5.30
C ALA A 45 4.47 -9.46 -5.67
N LEU A 46 4.33 -8.98 -6.90
CA LEU A 46 3.09 -8.35 -7.37
C LEU A 46 1.94 -9.35 -7.49
N LEU A 47 2.20 -10.57 -7.97
CA LEU A 47 1.18 -11.62 -8.03
C LEU A 47 0.69 -12.00 -6.63
N PHE A 48 1.59 -12.14 -5.67
CA PHE A 48 1.21 -12.45 -4.29
C PHE A 48 0.48 -11.28 -3.63
N ALA A 49 0.95 -10.04 -3.84
CA ALA A 49 0.25 -8.85 -3.38
C ALA A 49 -1.15 -8.74 -4.00
N ALA A 50 -1.29 -8.99 -5.31
CA ALA A 50 -2.59 -9.01 -6.00
C ALA A 50 -3.53 -10.06 -5.41
N LEU A 51 -3.02 -11.26 -5.08
CA LEU A 51 -3.79 -12.31 -4.42
C LEU A 51 -4.30 -11.84 -3.06
N VAL A 52 -3.42 -11.30 -2.21
CA VAL A 52 -3.79 -10.79 -0.88
C VAL A 52 -4.83 -9.68 -0.99
N LEU A 53 -4.58 -8.67 -1.84
CA LEU A 53 -5.51 -7.56 -2.04
C LEU A 53 -6.85 -8.02 -2.61
N GLY A 54 -6.84 -9.00 -3.53
CA GLY A 54 -8.05 -9.61 -4.09
C GLY A 54 -8.88 -10.34 -3.06
N VAL A 55 -8.25 -11.12 -2.17
CA VAL A 55 -8.93 -11.77 -1.05
C VAL A 55 -9.61 -10.74 -0.14
N PHE A 56 -8.91 -9.67 0.24
CA PHE A 56 -9.49 -8.62 1.06
C PHE A 56 -10.57 -7.80 0.33
N LEU A 57 -10.44 -7.61 -0.96
CA LEU A 57 -11.45 -6.94 -1.78
C LEU A 57 -12.78 -7.73 -1.80
N VAL A 58 -12.70 -9.05 -1.90
CA VAL A 58 -13.89 -9.92 -1.97
C VAL A 58 -14.47 -10.19 -0.59
N PHE A 59 -13.62 -10.51 0.38
CA PHE A 59 -14.04 -10.98 1.71
C PHE A 59 -13.95 -9.91 2.81
N GLY A 60 -13.41 -8.72 2.52
CA GLY A 60 -13.18 -7.68 3.52
C GLY A 60 -14.45 -7.30 4.29
N LYS A 61 -15.59 -7.13 3.59
CA LYS A 61 -16.87 -6.86 4.24
C LYS A 61 -17.30 -8.03 5.14
N CYS A 62 -17.18 -9.27 4.68
CA CYS A 62 -17.52 -10.46 5.46
C CYS A 62 -16.67 -10.57 6.73
N ILE A 63 -15.39 -10.21 6.63
CA ILE A 63 -14.47 -10.17 7.77
C ILE A 63 -14.95 -9.14 8.80
N LEU A 64 -15.29 -7.92 8.38
CA LEU A 64 -15.77 -6.88 9.28
C LEU A 64 -17.10 -7.27 9.96
N ASP A 65 -18.03 -7.80 9.19
CA ASP A 65 -19.34 -8.25 9.70
C ASP A 65 -19.19 -9.41 10.69
N PHE A 66 -18.28 -10.36 10.40
CA PHE A 66 -17.97 -11.49 11.29
C PHE A 66 -17.44 -11.05 12.65
N PHE A 67 -16.54 -10.05 12.66
CA PHE A 67 -15.97 -9.50 13.90
C PHE A 67 -16.87 -8.43 14.55
N GLY A 68 -18.01 -8.08 13.94
CA GLY A 68 -18.90 -7.03 14.44
C GLY A 68 -18.27 -5.62 14.42
N ILE A 69 -17.31 -5.38 13.56
CA ILE A 69 -16.58 -4.11 13.48
C ILE A 69 -17.41 -3.10 12.68
N ARG A 70 -17.80 -1.99 13.34
CA ARG A 70 -18.54 -0.91 12.68
C ARG A 70 -17.62 -0.15 11.72
N PRO A 71 -18.13 0.31 10.55
CA PRO A 71 -17.33 1.07 9.58
C PRO A 71 -16.60 2.28 10.19
N GLY A 72 -17.27 3.01 11.09
CA GLY A 72 -16.65 4.17 11.75
C GLY A 72 -15.46 3.83 12.64
N ALA A 73 -15.50 2.70 13.35
CA ALA A 73 -14.36 2.21 14.13
C ALA A 73 -13.19 1.85 13.21
N PHE A 74 -13.50 1.25 12.06
CA PHE A 74 -12.49 0.90 11.07
C PHE A 74 -11.83 2.13 10.42
N TYR A 75 -12.61 3.20 10.18
CA TYR A 75 -12.05 4.47 9.69
C TYR A 75 -11.07 5.09 10.67
N ILE A 76 -11.37 5.04 11.97
CA ILE A 76 -10.48 5.57 13.02
C ILE A 76 -9.19 4.74 13.08
N SER A 77 -9.30 3.42 13.10
CA SER A 77 -8.12 2.53 13.17
C SER A 77 -7.26 2.62 11.90
N GLY A 78 -7.90 2.65 10.72
CA GLY A 78 -7.23 2.85 9.43
C GLY A 78 -6.52 4.20 9.34
N GLY A 79 -7.18 5.26 9.82
CA GLY A 79 -6.57 6.59 9.92
C GLY A 79 -5.38 6.61 10.88
N GLY A 80 -5.46 5.92 12.02
CA GLY A 80 -4.33 5.74 12.93
C GLY A 80 -3.14 5.03 12.29
N LEU A 81 -3.39 3.96 11.54
CA LEU A 81 -2.36 3.25 10.77
C LEU A 81 -1.73 4.15 9.71
N PHE A 82 -2.53 4.91 8.96
CA PHE A 82 -2.00 5.85 7.96
C PHE A 82 -1.17 6.95 8.60
N PHE A 83 -1.57 7.42 9.77
CA PHE A 83 -0.79 8.41 10.51
C PHE A 83 0.57 7.86 10.92
N MET A 84 0.64 6.61 11.38
CA MET A 84 1.91 5.94 11.68
C MET A 84 2.79 5.79 10.46
N ILE A 85 2.23 5.36 9.32
CA ILE A 85 2.97 5.23 8.06
C ILE A 85 3.48 6.61 7.61
N ALA A 86 2.63 7.62 7.63
CA ALA A 86 3.00 8.99 7.29
C ALA A 86 4.14 9.52 8.18
N PHE A 87 4.06 9.25 9.48
CA PHE A 87 5.11 9.60 10.44
C PHE A 87 6.43 8.89 10.10
N GLU A 88 6.38 7.58 9.79
CA GLU A 88 7.57 6.86 9.30
C GLU A 88 8.15 7.51 8.04
N MET A 89 7.34 7.80 7.02
CA MET A 89 7.78 8.45 5.79
C MET A 89 8.47 9.80 6.03
N ILE A 90 7.97 10.60 7.00
CA ILE A 90 8.52 11.92 7.30
C ILE A 90 9.83 11.82 8.11
N TYR A 91 9.89 10.93 9.10
CA TYR A 91 10.97 10.89 10.09
C TYR A 91 11.98 9.77 9.88
N SER A 92 11.66 8.72 9.10
CA SER A 92 12.59 7.60 8.91
C SER A 92 13.82 7.97 8.10
N LYS A 93 14.94 7.40 8.52
CA LYS A 93 16.15 7.31 7.70
C LYS A 93 16.00 6.12 6.75
N PRO A 94 16.64 6.15 5.58
CA PRO A 94 16.62 5.03 4.63
C PRO A 94 17.03 3.74 5.34
N LYS A 95 16.10 2.79 5.46
CA LYS A 95 16.40 1.47 6.05
C LYS A 95 16.94 0.57 4.95
N THR A 96 18.19 0.18 5.04
CA THR A 96 18.76 -0.90 4.22
C THR A 96 18.62 -2.20 5.00
N ASN A 97 17.47 -2.85 4.90
CA ASN A 97 17.24 -4.14 5.54
C ASN A 97 17.90 -5.24 4.70
N ARG A 98 19.09 -5.66 5.09
CA ARG A 98 19.66 -6.92 4.61
C ARG A 98 19.04 -8.04 5.45
N VAL A 99 18.19 -8.86 4.84
CA VAL A 99 17.71 -10.09 5.47
C VAL A 99 18.76 -11.16 5.22
N PRO A 100 19.40 -11.73 6.26
CA PRO A 100 20.32 -12.87 6.08
C PRO A 100 19.46 -14.08 5.69
N LEU A 101 19.62 -14.58 4.48
CA LEU A 101 18.88 -15.73 4.01
C LEU A 101 19.81 -16.92 3.88
N THR A 102 19.41 -18.06 4.39
CA THR A 102 20.04 -19.37 4.21
C THR A 102 19.21 -20.19 3.22
N GLY A 103 19.85 -20.80 2.22
CA GLY A 103 19.18 -21.61 1.20
C GLY A 103 19.74 -21.36 -0.20
N ASP A 104 19.21 -22.06 -1.19
CA ASP A 104 19.53 -21.85 -2.60
C ASP A 104 18.96 -20.53 -3.14
N GLU A 105 19.52 -20.04 -4.24
CA GLU A 105 19.18 -18.72 -4.80
C GLU A 105 17.69 -18.58 -5.16
N GLU A 106 17.06 -19.67 -5.60
CA GLU A 106 15.64 -19.67 -5.96
C GLU A 106 14.74 -19.52 -4.72
N THR A 107 15.06 -20.23 -3.64
CA THR A 107 14.36 -20.11 -2.35
C THR A 107 14.53 -18.74 -1.75
N GLN A 108 15.75 -18.19 -1.77
CA GLN A 108 16.05 -16.84 -1.26
C GLN A 108 15.31 -15.76 -2.06
N SER A 109 15.34 -15.83 -3.39
CA SER A 109 14.64 -14.87 -4.25
C SER A 109 13.13 -14.91 -4.06
N SER A 110 12.56 -16.10 -3.89
CA SER A 110 11.13 -16.30 -3.60
C SER A 110 10.76 -15.74 -2.22
N PHE A 111 11.62 -15.97 -1.22
CA PHE A 111 11.40 -15.41 0.12
C PHE A 111 11.42 -13.87 0.09
N VAL A 112 12.40 -13.25 -0.57
CA VAL A 112 12.46 -11.78 -0.73
C VAL A 112 11.23 -11.24 -1.46
N ALA A 113 10.74 -11.95 -2.46
CA ALA A 113 9.53 -11.55 -3.17
C ALA A 113 8.27 -11.60 -2.29
N LEU A 114 8.12 -12.63 -1.45
CA LEU A 114 6.96 -12.78 -0.59
C LEU A 114 7.08 -11.92 0.67
N PHE A 115 8.25 -11.90 1.30
CA PHE A 115 8.54 -11.15 2.50
C PHE A 115 9.94 -10.53 2.46
N PRO A 116 10.09 -9.21 2.62
CA PRO A 116 9.05 -8.22 2.96
C PRO A 116 8.35 -7.55 1.76
N LEU A 117 8.73 -7.87 0.50
CA LEU A 117 8.34 -7.07 -0.66
C LEU A 117 6.83 -7.12 -0.93
N ALA A 118 6.22 -8.31 -1.07
CA ALA A 118 4.78 -8.40 -1.28
C ALA A 118 4.00 -8.00 -0.02
N VAL A 119 4.38 -8.56 1.14
CA VAL A 119 3.77 -8.27 2.43
C VAL A 119 4.90 -8.04 3.44
N PRO A 120 4.95 -6.91 4.13
CA PRO A 120 3.94 -5.84 4.21
C PRO A 120 4.12 -4.66 3.25
N MET A 121 5.11 -4.65 2.34
CA MET A 121 5.47 -3.41 1.63
C MET A 121 4.45 -3.03 0.53
N ILE A 122 4.07 -3.95 -0.37
CA ILE A 122 3.09 -3.67 -1.44
C ILE A 122 1.67 -3.85 -0.93
N ALA A 123 1.33 -5.04 -0.41
CA ALA A 123 0.04 -5.31 0.22
C ALA A 123 0.15 -5.07 1.74
N GLY A 124 0.46 -3.85 2.11
CA GLY A 124 0.62 -3.45 3.51
C GLY A 124 -0.70 -3.20 4.22
N PRO A 125 -0.66 -3.08 5.57
CA PRO A 125 -1.85 -2.84 6.38
C PRO A 125 -2.58 -1.55 5.98
N GLY A 126 -1.86 -0.54 5.49
CA GLY A 126 -2.46 0.68 4.97
C GLY A 126 -3.36 0.43 3.76
N LEU A 127 -2.89 -0.33 2.77
CA LEU A 127 -3.69 -0.63 1.58
C LEU A 127 -4.87 -1.54 1.89
N LEU A 128 -4.72 -2.48 2.82
CA LEU A 128 -5.83 -3.29 3.35
C LEU A 128 -6.87 -2.41 4.04
N ALA A 129 -6.44 -1.39 4.80
CA ALA A 129 -7.33 -0.42 5.41
C ALA A 129 -8.09 0.40 4.36
N VAL A 130 -7.45 0.80 3.25
CA VAL A 130 -8.13 1.44 2.11
C VAL A 130 -9.26 0.55 1.58
N ILE A 131 -8.94 -0.71 1.24
CA ILE A 131 -9.92 -1.65 0.70
C ILE A 131 -11.11 -1.79 1.65
N MET A 132 -10.85 -2.03 2.93
CA MET A 132 -11.90 -2.19 3.92
C MET A 132 -12.73 -0.92 4.12
N THR A 133 -12.10 0.26 4.10
CA THR A 133 -12.80 1.54 4.19
C THR A 133 -13.81 1.70 3.06
N TYR A 134 -13.41 1.42 1.82
CA TYR A 134 -14.32 1.55 0.68
C TYR A 134 -15.38 0.44 0.62
N THR A 135 -15.05 -0.79 1.00
CA THR A 135 -16.03 -1.90 1.03
C THR A 135 -17.06 -1.77 2.13
N SER A 136 -16.75 -1.06 3.22
CA SER A 136 -17.66 -0.83 4.36
C SER A 136 -18.50 0.45 4.26
N SER A 137 -18.29 1.29 3.24
CA SER A 137 -18.97 2.61 3.10
C SER A 137 -20.46 2.55 2.76
N GLY A 138 -21.11 1.38 2.79
CA GLY A 138 -22.58 1.22 2.65
C GLY A 138 -23.11 1.31 1.22
N GLY A 139 -22.25 1.35 0.21
CA GLY A 139 -22.61 1.29 -1.21
C GLY A 139 -22.90 -0.13 -1.71
N SER A 140 -23.32 -0.26 -2.99
CA SER A 140 -23.42 -1.56 -3.63
C SER A 140 -22.04 -2.22 -3.68
N TRP A 141 -21.93 -3.45 -3.16
CA TRP A 141 -20.69 -4.23 -3.21
C TRP A 141 -20.14 -4.35 -4.64
N ALA A 142 -21.01 -4.57 -5.62
CA ALA A 142 -20.63 -4.68 -7.03
C ALA A 142 -19.99 -3.38 -7.54
N LEU A 143 -20.57 -2.22 -7.22
CA LEU A 143 -20.01 -0.93 -7.61
C LEU A 143 -18.66 -0.66 -6.94
N THR A 144 -18.52 -1.02 -5.68
CA THR A 144 -17.26 -0.88 -4.94
C THR A 144 -16.15 -1.74 -5.57
N VAL A 145 -16.44 -3.01 -5.87
CA VAL A 145 -15.49 -3.89 -6.54
C VAL A 145 -15.17 -3.37 -7.95
N LEU A 146 -16.18 -2.92 -8.71
CA LEU A 146 -16.00 -2.42 -10.08
C LEU A 146 -15.12 -1.14 -10.13
N THR A 147 -15.11 -0.35 -9.08
CA THR A 147 -14.27 0.86 -8.99
C THR A 147 -12.90 0.60 -8.36
N LEU A 148 -12.85 -0.24 -7.32
CA LEU A 148 -11.62 -0.49 -6.56
C LEU A 148 -10.69 -1.48 -7.27
N ALA A 149 -11.22 -2.52 -7.93
CA ALA A 149 -10.39 -3.49 -8.65
C ALA A 149 -9.56 -2.85 -9.77
N PRO A 150 -10.10 -2.00 -10.66
CA PRO A 150 -9.29 -1.30 -11.64
C PRO A 150 -8.25 -0.37 -11.00
N ALA A 151 -8.60 0.33 -9.91
CA ALA A 151 -7.66 1.20 -9.21
C ALA A 151 -6.48 0.41 -8.62
N LEU A 152 -6.74 -0.76 -8.02
CA LEU A 152 -5.69 -1.65 -7.52
C LEU A 152 -4.83 -2.22 -8.65
N LEU A 153 -5.43 -2.63 -9.77
CA LEU A 153 -4.70 -3.11 -10.94
C LEU A 153 -3.79 -2.03 -11.54
N ILE A 154 -4.29 -0.80 -11.67
CA ILE A 154 -3.48 0.34 -12.13
C ILE A 154 -2.35 0.63 -11.13
N GLY A 155 -2.63 0.58 -9.82
CA GLY A 155 -1.62 0.72 -8.79
C GLY A 155 -0.52 -0.34 -8.87
N LEU A 156 -0.89 -1.62 -9.04
CA LEU A 156 0.06 -2.72 -9.21
C LEU A 156 0.86 -2.59 -10.52
N LEU A 157 0.24 -2.15 -11.61
CA LEU A 157 0.94 -1.89 -12.86
C LEU A 157 1.92 -0.71 -12.73
N CYS A 158 1.52 0.35 -12.04
CA CYS A 158 2.40 1.46 -11.70
C CYS A 158 3.58 0.97 -10.85
N MET A 159 3.33 0.17 -9.82
CA MET A 159 4.36 -0.45 -8.98
C MET A 159 5.32 -1.31 -9.82
N PHE A 160 4.80 -2.13 -10.73
CA PHE A 160 5.63 -2.93 -11.65
C PHE A 160 6.58 -2.06 -12.48
N THR A 161 6.05 -1.02 -13.11
CA THR A 161 6.86 -0.13 -13.98
C THR A 161 7.89 0.64 -13.17
N VAL A 162 7.53 1.14 -12.00
CA VAL A 162 8.44 1.88 -11.11
C VAL A 162 9.56 0.98 -10.56
N LEU A 163 9.23 -0.23 -10.08
CA LEU A 163 10.23 -1.17 -9.59
C LEU A 163 11.19 -1.63 -10.69
N ARG A 164 10.68 -1.87 -11.89
CA ARG A 164 11.51 -2.24 -13.04
C ARG A 164 12.42 -1.09 -13.48
N ALA A 165 11.93 0.14 -13.41
CA ALA A 165 12.70 1.36 -13.71
C ALA A 165 13.49 1.89 -12.50
N SER A 166 13.48 1.22 -11.36
CA SER A 166 14.01 1.72 -10.08
C SER A 166 15.48 2.19 -10.16
N ALA A 167 16.34 1.45 -10.86
CA ALA A 167 17.74 1.84 -11.03
C ALA A 167 17.89 3.13 -11.86
N LEU A 168 17.05 3.32 -12.88
CA LEU A 168 17.04 4.54 -13.68
C LEU A 168 16.49 5.72 -12.87
N ILE A 169 15.40 5.50 -12.14
CA ILE A 169 14.77 6.51 -11.28
C ILE A 169 15.76 6.98 -10.21
N LEU A 170 16.46 6.04 -9.56
CA LEU A 170 17.49 6.37 -8.58
C LEU A 170 18.66 7.17 -9.22
N ARG A 171 19.04 6.83 -10.47
CA ARG A 171 20.09 7.55 -11.18
C ARG A 171 19.69 8.99 -11.51
N VAL A 172 18.42 9.22 -11.89
CA VAL A 172 17.91 10.53 -12.32
C VAL A 172 17.60 11.43 -11.13
N LEU A 173 16.84 10.93 -10.15
CA LEU A 173 16.40 11.70 -8.98
C LEU A 173 17.45 11.73 -7.86
N GLY A 174 18.37 10.75 -7.85
CA GLY A 174 19.25 10.53 -6.72
C GLY A 174 18.48 10.08 -5.46
N LEU A 175 19.25 9.66 -4.46
CA LEU A 175 18.67 9.24 -3.18
C LEU A 175 17.92 10.41 -2.50
N MET A 176 18.48 11.62 -2.56
CA MET A 176 17.87 12.82 -1.97
C MET A 176 16.55 13.19 -2.63
N GLY A 177 16.44 13.08 -3.95
CA GLY A 177 15.18 13.33 -4.66
C GLY A 177 14.07 12.36 -4.25
N ILE A 178 14.39 11.06 -4.14
CA ILE A 178 13.45 10.05 -3.68
C ILE A 178 12.99 10.35 -2.25
N LEU A 179 13.92 10.68 -1.34
CA LEU A 179 13.60 11.01 0.04
C LEU A 179 12.71 12.26 0.17
N VAL A 180 12.93 13.28 -0.66
CA VAL A 180 12.07 14.47 -0.68
C VAL A 180 10.66 14.10 -1.15
N MET A 181 10.54 13.32 -2.21
CA MET A 181 9.23 12.83 -2.69
C MET A 181 8.50 12.02 -1.61
N GLU A 182 9.19 11.09 -0.95
CA GLU A 182 8.65 10.29 0.15
C GLU A 182 8.10 11.18 1.28
N LYS A 183 8.85 12.21 1.69
CA LYS A 183 8.41 13.14 2.74
C LYS A 183 7.19 13.97 2.35
N ILE A 184 7.11 14.42 1.09
CA ILE A 184 5.93 15.14 0.57
C ILE A 184 4.71 14.21 0.58
N MET A 185 4.87 12.97 0.10
CA MET A 185 3.79 11.97 0.13
C MET A 185 3.36 11.63 1.56
N GLY A 186 4.31 11.52 2.49
CA GLY A 186 4.03 11.33 3.91
C GLY A 186 3.17 12.46 4.50
N LEU A 187 3.46 13.72 4.14
CA LEU A 187 2.65 14.86 4.61
C LEU A 187 1.21 14.82 4.08
N ILE A 188 1.04 14.46 2.81
CA ILE A 188 -0.30 14.30 2.21
C ILE A 188 -1.04 13.14 2.88
N LEU A 189 -0.34 12.02 3.12
CA LEU A 189 -0.91 10.85 3.80
C LEU A 189 -1.32 11.17 5.24
N ALA A 190 -0.55 12.01 5.95
CA ALA A 190 -0.91 12.47 7.30
C ALA A 190 -2.22 13.25 7.30
N GLY A 191 -2.40 14.17 6.35
CA GLY A 191 -3.66 14.90 6.17
C GLY A 191 -4.84 13.97 5.87
N PHE A 192 -4.63 12.97 4.99
CA PHE A 192 -5.63 11.96 4.67
C PHE A 192 -5.99 11.09 5.89
N ALA A 193 -5.00 10.74 6.70
CA ALA A 193 -5.18 10.00 7.96
C ALA A 193 -6.12 10.72 8.94
N VAL A 194 -5.89 12.01 9.13
CA VAL A 194 -6.74 12.87 10.00
C VAL A 194 -8.17 12.95 9.43
N GLN A 195 -8.32 13.09 8.11
CA GLN A 195 -9.63 13.09 7.46
C GLN A 195 -10.40 11.78 7.67
N LEU A 196 -9.71 10.62 7.62
CA LEU A 196 -10.32 9.31 7.90
C LEU A 196 -10.79 9.22 9.35
N ILE A 197 -9.98 9.65 10.31
CA ILE A 197 -10.35 9.67 11.73
C ILE A 197 -11.59 10.54 11.94
N TYR A 198 -11.62 11.74 11.35
CA TYR A 198 -12.77 12.63 11.41
C TYR A 198 -14.04 11.98 10.85
N ASN A 199 -13.94 11.36 9.68
CA ASN A 199 -15.07 10.64 9.06
C ASN A 199 -15.53 9.46 9.93
N GLY A 200 -14.60 8.81 10.64
CA GLY A 200 -14.90 7.74 11.59
C GLY A 200 -15.74 8.23 12.76
N PHE A 201 -15.40 9.37 13.35
CA PHE A 201 -16.17 9.98 14.45
C PHE A 201 -17.59 10.41 13.99
N LEU A 202 -17.71 10.96 12.77
CA LEU A 202 -19.03 11.26 12.18
C LEU A 202 -19.87 9.99 11.98
N SER A 203 -19.26 8.93 11.44
CA SER A 203 -19.94 7.65 11.20
C SER A 203 -20.42 6.96 12.48
N LEU A 204 -19.74 7.16 13.61
CA LEU A 204 -20.11 6.65 14.92
C LEU A 204 -21.14 7.54 15.63
N GLY A 205 -21.48 8.71 15.09
CA GLY A 205 -22.39 9.67 15.71
C GLY A 205 -21.80 10.42 16.91
N ILE A 206 -20.47 10.39 17.08
CA ILE A 206 -19.76 11.09 18.16
C ILE A 206 -19.67 12.59 17.86
N LEU A 207 -19.45 12.95 16.58
CA LEU A 207 -19.51 14.31 16.10
C LEU A 207 -20.79 14.52 15.30
N ARG A 208 -21.40 15.71 15.45
CA ARG A 208 -22.52 16.18 14.62
C ARG A 208 -21.93 17.05 13.50
N SER A 209 -22.39 16.82 12.28
CA SER A 209 -22.10 17.70 11.13
C SER A 209 -22.86 19.02 11.23
#